data_53e27d76daeacc7a58d7061ef9bc46d7
#
_entry.id   53e27d76daeacc7a58d7061ef9bc46d7
#
_cell.length_a   1.000
_cell.length_b   1.000
_cell.length_c   1.000
_cell.angle_alpha   90.00
_cell.angle_beta   90.00
_cell.angle_gamma   90.00
#
_symmetry.space_group_name_H-M   'P 1'
#
loop_
_entity.id
_entity.type
_entity.pdbx_description
1 polymer ?
#
loop_
_entity_poly.entity_id
_entity_poly.type
_entity_poly.pdbx_seq_one_letter_code
_entity_poly.pdbx_strand_id
1 'polypeptide(L)'
;MLLCFTDHRNNRCRAPSVSIATGYYWLCLLNSLFVITTTACSNGNCQLLDSCSAVSDCGPGLYCGNCPAAGKNQPICTRGQANIPTSIINGLPFNKYTWLVTHNSFSIVNAPPLAGAQRMTFYNQEDTVTNQLTNGVRGLMLDMYDFENDIWLCHSFRGQCYNFTAFQPAINTLKEVEAFLAQNPSEIVTIIIEDYVHTPKGLTNLFTKAGLVKYWFPVAKMPKKDEDWPTVTDMVQQNHRLLVFTSIASKEQDEGIAYQWRYMVENEAGDGGVQRGSCSDRKESKPLNSRSASIFLQNYFPSFPVENEACKENSAPLAEMVGTCYKAAGNMMPNFLAVNFYMRSDGGGVFDVVDRMNGQTLCGCSTLTACQVRHEGSQDVAVDRRGM
;
A
#
# COMPACT_ATOMS: atom_id res chain seq x y z
N MET A 1 -19.16 13.15 14.36
CA MET A 1 -19.00 12.00 15.26
C MET A 1 -20.08 10.98 14.91
N LEU A 2 -19.74 9.98 14.09
CA LEU A 2 -20.64 8.88 13.76
C LEU A 2 -20.44 7.79 14.83
N LEU A 3 -21.42 7.64 15.72
CA LEU A 3 -21.46 6.55 16.67
C LEU A 3 -22.01 5.31 15.97
N CYS A 4 -21.22 4.27 15.84
CA CYS A 4 -21.69 2.96 15.42
C CYS A 4 -22.20 2.20 16.66
N PHE A 5 -23.48 1.82 16.65
CA PHE A 5 -24.04 0.91 17.66
C PHE A 5 -24.15 -0.50 17.08
N THR A 6 -23.70 -1.48 17.87
CA THR A 6 -23.85 -2.89 17.50
C THR A 6 -25.21 -3.41 17.99
N ASP A 7 -26.04 -3.87 17.06
CA ASP A 7 -27.23 -4.65 17.40
C ASP A 7 -26.82 -6.12 17.58
N HIS A 8 -26.92 -6.61 18.81
CA HIS A 8 -26.53 -7.98 19.21
C HIS A 8 -27.27 -9.11 18.48
N ARG A 9 -28.30 -8.81 17.67
CA ARG A 9 -29.07 -9.85 16.96
C ARG A 9 -28.64 -10.10 15.52
N ASN A 10 -27.91 -9.17 14.88
CA ASN A 10 -27.61 -9.28 13.45
C ASN A 10 -26.17 -8.91 13.03
N ASN A 11 -25.24 -8.69 13.94
CA ASN A 11 -23.86 -8.27 13.66
C ASN A 11 -23.72 -7.14 12.60
N ARG A 12 -24.61 -6.14 12.64
CA ARG A 12 -24.64 -5.03 11.69
C ARG A 12 -24.53 -3.71 12.43
N CYS A 13 -23.66 -2.81 11.98
CA CYS A 13 -23.63 -1.43 12.46
C CYS A 13 -24.74 -0.62 11.77
N ARG A 14 -25.53 0.11 12.55
CA ARG A 14 -26.62 0.98 12.08
C ARG A 14 -26.34 2.42 12.52
N ALA A 15 -26.43 3.36 11.61
CA ALA A 15 -26.41 4.78 11.96
C ALA A 15 -27.75 5.17 12.61
N PRO A 16 -27.76 6.01 13.65
CA PRO A 16 -29.01 6.46 14.26
C PRO A 16 -29.75 7.43 13.33
N SER A 17 -31.02 7.14 13.03
CA SER A 17 -31.93 8.11 12.43
C SER A 17 -32.36 9.11 13.49
N VAL A 18 -32.03 10.38 13.30
CA VAL A 18 -32.51 11.46 14.19
C VAL A 18 -33.94 11.79 13.77
N SER A 19 -34.90 11.39 14.58
CA SER A 19 -36.30 11.85 14.49
C SER A 19 -36.45 13.12 15.29
N ILE A 20 -36.74 14.23 14.64
CA ILE A 20 -37.04 15.52 15.32
C ILE A 20 -38.47 15.45 15.84
N ALA A 21 -38.61 15.21 17.15
CA ALA A 21 -39.86 15.44 17.84
C ALA A 21 -39.81 16.81 18.55
N THR A 22 -40.60 17.77 18.07
CA THR A 22 -40.83 19.03 18.73
C THR A 22 -41.68 18.86 19.98
N GLY A 23 -41.12 19.16 21.14
CA GLY A 23 -41.85 19.17 22.42
C GLY A 23 -41.23 20.18 23.38
N TYR A 24 -41.90 21.30 23.58
CA TYR A 24 -41.57 22.30 24.58
C TYR A 24 -41.72 21.72 25.99
N TYR A 25 -40.71 21.86 26.85
CA TYR A 25 -40.87 21.93 28.29
C TYR A 25 -39.85 22.88 28.92
N TRP A 26 -40.37 23.68 29.86
CA TRP A 26 -39.74 24.78 30.58
C TRP A 26 -38.75 24.29 31.67
N LEU A 27 -37.65 25.03 31.79
CA LEU A 27 -36.79 25.36 32.92
C LEU A 27 -36.78 24.44 34.16
N CYS A 28 -35.61 23.91 34.44
CA CYS A 28 -34.97 23.96 35.76
C CYS A 28 -33.46 24.16 35.59
N LEU A 29 -33.00 25.37 35.94
CA LEU A 29 -31.59 25.72 36.10
C LEU A 29 -31.01 24.99 37.31
N LEU A 30 -30.23 23.97 37.08
CA LEU A 30 -29.18 23.53 37.99
C LEU A 30 -27.91 23.43 37.19
N ASN A 31 -27.05 24.42 37.37
CA ASN A 31 -25.66 24.42 36.88
C ASN A 31 -24.87 23.29 37.58
N SER A 32 -25.02 22.07 37.10
CA SER A 32 -24.00 21.05 37.28
C SER A 32 -23.13 21.14 36.04
N LEU A 33 -22.00 21.82 36.16
CA LEU A 33 -20.87 21.61 35.27
C LEU A 33 -20.47 20.14 35.40
N PHE A 34 -21.09 19.27 34.62
CA PHE A 34 -20.48 17.98 34.27
C PHE A 34 -19.27 18.31 33.40
N VAL A 35 -18.12 18.51 34.02
CA VAL A 35 -16.85 18.31 33.37
C VAL A 35 -16.86 16.84 32.99
N ILE A 36 -17.29 16.56 31.75
CA ILE A 36 -17.01 15.27 31.14
C ILE A 36 -15.48 15.27 31.01
N THR A 37 -14.80 14.79 32.01
CA THR A 37 -13.41 14.35 31.87
C THR A 37 -13.49 13.16 30.91
N THR A 38 -13.34 13.45 29.61
CA THR A 38 -12.96 12.39 28.68
C THR A 38 -11.61 11.90 29.20
N THR A 39 -11.61 10.79 29.93
CA THR A 39 -10.38 10.10 30.24
C THR A 39 -9.73 9.83 28.89
N ALA A 40 -8.59 10.50 28.64
CA ALA A 40 -7.83 10.24 27.45
C ALA A 40 -7.57 8.72 27.40
N CYS A 41 -7.88 8.11 26.30
CA CYS A 41 -7.56 6.70 26.09
C CYS A 41 -6.04 6.52 26.15
N SER A 42 -5.56 5.38 26.56
CA SER A 42 -4.13 5.05 26.67
C SER A 42 -3.92 3.54 26.68
N ASN A 43 -2.67 3.09 26.64
CA ASN A 43 -2.33 1.68 26.82
C ASN A 43 -3.02 0.71 25.84
N GLY A 44 -3.04 1.07 24.57
CA GLY A 44 -3.58 0.22 23.50
C GLY A 44 -5.10 0.20 23.38
N ASN A 45 -5.81 1.13 24.05
CA ASN A 45 -7.28 1.19 24.05
C ASN A 45 -7.85 2.31 23.16
N CYS A 46 -7.01 3.21 22.63
CA CYS A 46 -7.48 4.27 21.75
C CYS A 46 -7.98 3.69 20.42
N GLN A 47 -9.16 4.13 20.01
CA GLN A 47 -9.79 3.74 18.78
C GLN A 47 -9.32 4.65 17.61
N LEU A 48 -9.68 4.29 16.39
CA LEU A 48 -9.44 5.11 15.23
C LEU A 48 -9.98 6.53 15.45
N LEU A 49 -9.15 7.55 15.18
CA LEU A 49 -9.38 8.99 15.35
C LEU A 49 -9.37 9.50 16.81
N ASP A 50 -9.19 8.65 17.79
CA ASP A 50 -8.95 9.10 19.17
C ASP A 50 -7.59 9.83 19.26
N SER A 51 -7.50 10.82 20.15
CA SER A 51 -6.24 11.51 20.42
C SER A 51 -5.25 10.54 21.08
N CYS A 52 -4.00 10.63 20.71
CA CYS A 52 -2.92 9.81 21.25
C CYS A 52 -1.67 10.67 21.54
N SER A 53 -0.77 10.16 22.37
CA SER A 53 0.53 10.76 22.66
C SER A 53 1.68 9.87 22.20
N ALA A 54 1.42 8.57 22.07
CA ALA A 54 2.38 7.57 21.62
C ALA A 54 1.65 6.45 20.85
N VAL A 55 2.40 5.70 20.04
CA VAL A 55 1.86 4.53 19.31
C VAL A 55 1.26 3.50 20.27
N SER A 56 1.84 3.35 21.47
CA SER A 56 1.33 2.45 22.52
C SER A 56 -0.04 2.82 23.06
N ASP A 57 -0.56 4.01 22.82
CA ASP A 57 -1.91 4.40 23.22
C ASP A 57 -2.95 3.81 22.28
N CYS A 58 -2.61 3.65 21.02
CA CYS A 58 -3.51 3.19 19.96
C CYS A 58 -3.74 1.69 20.02
N GLY A 59 -4.95 1.28 19.69
CA GLY A 59 -5.33 -0.13 19.59
C GLY A 59 -4.56 -0.89 18.50
N PRO A 60 -4.67 -2.23 18.48
CA PRO A 60 -3.95 -3.07 17.53
C PRO A 60 -4.20 -2.65 16.08
N GLY A 61 -3.14 -2.59 15.26
CA GLY A 61 -3.19 -2.19 13.85
C GLY A 61 -3.38 -0.68 13.62
N LEU A 62 -3.30 0.12 14.69
CA LEU A 62 -3.34 1.57 14.61
C LEU A 62 -1.95 2.18 14.91
N TYR A 63 -1.76 3.40 14.42
CA TYR A 63 -0.54 4.19 14.55
C TYR A 63 -0.90 5.58 15.09
N CYS A 64 -0.06 6.15 15.95
CA CYS A 64 -0.26 7.51 16.46
C CYS A 64 0.43 8.50 15.53
N GLY A 65 -0.34 9.23 14.72
CA GLY A 65 0.17 10.18 13.76
C GLY A 65 -0.65 11.45 13.70
N ASN A 66 -0.09 12.50 13.11
CA ASN A 66 -0.79 13.74 12.83
C ASN A 66 -0.85 14.01 11.33
N CYS A 67 -1.72 14.93 10.91
CA CYS A 67 -1.82 15.36 9.53
C CYS A 67 -1.92 16.88 9.44
N PRO A 68 -0.80 17.60 9.58
CA PRO A 68 -0.79 19.06 9.51
C PRO A 68 -1.33 19.60 8.19
N ALA A 69 -1.04 18.95 7.07
CA ALA A 69 -1.54 19.33 5.75
C ALA A 69 -3.07 19.28 5.62
N ALA A 70 -3.75 18.48 6.47
CA ALA A 70 -5.21 18.45 6.59
C ALA A 70 -5.75 19.26 7.79
N GLY A 71 -4.90 20.09 8.42
CA GLY A 71 -5.27 20.90 9.60
C GLY A 71 -5.36 20.10 10.90
N LYS A 72 -4.94 18.82 10.93
CA LYS A 72 -4.94 17.95 12.11
C LYS A 72 -3.56 17.96 12.75
N ASN A 73 -3.30 18.98 13.57
CA ASN A 73 -1.98 19.18 14.19
C ASN A 73 -1.77 18.31 15.45
N GLN A 74 -2.86 17.87 16.07
CA GLN A 74 -2.78 16.96 17.23
C GLN A 74 -2.71 15.51 16.75
N PRO A 75 -1.84 14.70 17.36
CA PRO A 75 -1.76 13.29 17.04
C PRO A 75 -3.08 12.56 17.35
N ILE A 76 -3.47 11.70 16.43
CA ILE A 76 -4.63 10.83 16.52
C ILE A 76 -4.24 9.41 16.10
N CYS A 77 -4.98 8.42 16.57
CA CYS A 77 -4.81 7.06 16.11
C CYS A 77 -5.32 6.93 14.66
N THR A 78 -4.41 6.66 13.74
CA THR A 78 -4.68 6.39 12.33
C THR A 78 -4.44 4.91 12.05
N ARG A 79 -4.88 4.42 10.90
CA ARG A 79 -4.54 3.05 10.52
C ARG A 79 -3.05 2.91 10.27
N GLY A 80 -2.47 1.83 10.78
CA GLY A 80 -1.05 1.48 10.67
C GLY A 80 -0.81 0.11 10.05
N GLN A 81 -1.88 -0.65 9.75
CA GLN A 81 -1.78 -2.00 9.20
C GLN A 81 -2.90 -2.27 8.21
N ALA A 82 -2.57 -2.88 7.06
CA ALA A 82 -3.53 -3.39 6.10
C ALA A 82 -4.15 -4.70 6.59
N ASN A 83 -5.38 -4.96 6.14
CA ASN A 83 -5.91 -6.31 6.18
C ASN A 83 -5.30 -7.10 5.02
N ILE A 84 -4.81 -8.29 5.31
CA ILE A 84 -4.29 -9.16 4.26
C ILE A 84 -5.48 -9.64 3.41
N PRO A 85 -5.56 -9.28 2.12
CA PRO A 85 -6.74 -9.56 1.30
C PRO A 85 -7.12 -11.03 1.28
N THR A 86 -6.13 -11.89 1.25
CA THR A 86 -6.28 -13.35 1.18
C THR A 86 -6.70 -14.01 2.50
N SER A 87 -6.60 -13.29 3.62
CA SER A 87 -7.07 -13.81 4.92
C SER A 87 -8.60 -13.83 5.04
N ILE A 88 -9.29 -13.06 4.21
CA ILE A 88 -10.75 -12.91 4.26
C ILE A 88 -11.39 -13.54 3.04
N ILE A 89 -10.87 -13.28 1.84
CA ILE A 89 -11.31 -13.89 0.59
C ILE A 89 -10.11 -14.58 -0.01
N ASN A 90 -10.02 -15.88 0.14
CA ASN A 90 -8.98 -16.71 -0.46
C ASN A 90 -9.48 -17.36 -1.76
N GLY A 91 -8.55 -17.88 -2.56
CA GLY A 91 -8.87 -18.67 -3.75
C GLY A 91 -9.23 -17.85 -4.99
N LEU A 92 -9.15 -16.52 -4.95
CA LEU A 92 -9.21 -15.71 -6.17
C LEU A 92 -7.87 -15.75 -6.93
N PRO A 93 -7.89 -15.54 -8.26
CA PRO A 93 -6.70 -15.28 -9.03
C PRO A 93 -5.89 -14.10 -8.45
N PHE A 94 -4.57 -14.17 -8.53
CA PHE A 94 -3.66 -13.15 -7.98
C PHE A 94 -4.00 -11.73 -8.48
N ASN A 95 -4.36 -11.59 -9.76
CA ASN A 95 -4.75 -10.31 -10.38
C ASN A 95 -6.19 -9.87 -10.08
N LYS A 96 -6.87 -10.50 -9.13
CA LYS A 96 -8.19 -10.04 -8.63
C LYS A 96 -8.09 -9.39 -7.25
N TYR A 97 -6.88 -9.25 -6.73
CA TYR A 97 -6.61 -8.52 -5.50
C TYR A 97 -5.93 -7.19 -5.81
N THR A 98 -6.06 -6.26 -4.88
CA THR A 98 -5.24 -5.05 -4.80
C THR A 98 -4.25 -5.19 -3.67
N TRP A 99 -2.99 -4.99 -3.98
CA TRP A 99 -1.86 -5.10 -3.07
C TRP A 99 -1.26 -3.74 -2.78
N LEU A 100 -0.99 -3.45 -1.52
CA LEU A 100 -0.27 -2.25 -1.12
C LEU A 100 1.19 -2.36 -1.55
N VAL A 101 1.68 -1.30 -2.21
CA VAL A 101 3.06 -1.18 -2.69
C VAL A 101 3.71 0.06 -2.09
N THR A 102 4.96 -0.05 -1.67
CA THR A 102 5.77 1.10 -1.26
C THR A 102 6.71 1.51 -2.40
N HIS A 103 6.61 2.78 -2.80
CA HIS A 103 7.55 3.38 -3.74
C HIS A 103 8.89 3.59 -3.03
N ASN A 104 9.99 3.22 -3.69
CA ASN A 104 11.35 3.29 -3.12
C ASN A 104 11.39 2.76 -1.68
N SER A 105 10.97 1.52 -1.50
CA SER A 105 10.77 0.87 -0.20
C SER A 105 11.98 0.93 0.73
N PHE A 106 13.16 1.03 0.15
CA PHE A 106 14.46 1.11 0.83
C PHE A 106 14.86 2.53 1.27
N SER A 107 14.24 3.54 0.67
CA SER A 107 14.57 4.96 0.89
C SER A 107 13.91 5.47 2.17
N ILE A 108 14.48 5.09 3.31
CA ILE A 108 13.90 5.20 4.65
C ILE A 108 14.44 6.42 5.37
N VAL A 109 13.57 7.20 6.01
CA VAL A 109 13.94 8.31 6.89
C VAL A 109 14.90 7.80 7.96
N ASN A 110 15.95 8.58 8.24
CA ASN A 110 17.02 8.24 9.20
C ASN A 110 17.87 7.00 8.86
N ALA A 111 17.76 6.44 7.65
CA ALA A 111 18.72 5.43 7.22
C ALA A 111 20.16 6.00 7.30
N PRO A 112 21.13 5.28 7.87
CA PRO A 112 22.48 5.79 8.02
C PRO A 112 23.08 6.09 6.63
N PRO A 113 23.76 7.25 6.45
CA PRO A 113 24.48 7.53 5.23
C PRO A 113 25.71 6.63 5.10
N LEU A 114 26.20 6.49 3.87
CA LEU A 114 27.48 5.81 3.64
C LEU A 114 28.61 6.54 4.38
N ALA A 115 29.58 5.82 4.92
CA ALA A 115 30.67 6.39 5.69
C ALA A 115 31.41 7.49 4.89
N GLY A 116 31.54 8.68 5.50
CA GLY A 116 32.17 9.84 4.87
C GLY A 116 31.32 10.61 3.86
N ALA A 117 30.04 10.27 3.66
CA ALA A 117 29.13 11.00 2.79
C ALA A 117 27.92 11.52 3.57
N GLN A 118 27.49 12.74 3.26
CA GLN A 118 26.17 13.22 3.69
C GLN A 118 25.16 12.75 2.64
N ARG A 119 24.03 12.14 3.07
CA ARG A 119 22.98 11.77 2.14
C ARG A 119 22.32 13.01 1.53
N MET A 120 22.21 13.02 0.20
CA MET A 120 21.63 14.11 -0.57
C MET A 120 20.62 13.56 -1.58
N THR A 121 19.57 12.94 -1.06
CA THR A 121 18.45 12.43 -1.86
C THR A 121 17.19 12.41 -1.01
N PHE A 122 16.04 12.14 -1.63
CA PHE A 122 14.77 12.09 -0.94
C PHE A 122 14.58 10.77 -0.19
N TYR A 123 13.77 10.83 0.87
CA TYR A 123 13.23 9.68 1.56
C TYR A 123 11.78 9.47 1.11
N ASN A 124 11.40 8.21 0.99
CA ASN A 124 10.07 7.84 0.50
C ASN A 124 9.26 7.07 1.54
N GLN A 125 9.91 6.51 2.55
CA GLN A 125 9.28 5.70 3.59
C GLN A 125 9.87 6.03 4.97
N GLU A 126 9.17 5.60 6.04
CA GLU A 126 9.60 5.78 7.43
C GLU A 126 10.09 4.47 8.06
N ASP A 127 9.60 3.35 7.57
CA ASP A 127 9.81 2.03 8.16
C ASP A 127 10.83 1.19 7.39
N THR A 128 11.47 0.27 8.11
CA THR A 128 12.24 -0.83 7.50
C THR A 128 11.35 -1.69 6.61
N VAL A 129 11.95 -2.38 5.65
CA VAL A 129 11.20 -3.31 4.78
C VAL A 129 10.54 -4.43 5.60
N THR A 130 11.19 -4.87 6.68
CA THR A 130 10.59 -5.83 7.63
C THR A 130 9.28 -5.29 8.23
N ASN A 131 9.25 -4.03 8.68
CA ASN A 131 8.05 -3.41 9.22
C ASN A 131 6.99 -3.19 8.13
N GLN A 132 7.39 -2.74 6.94
CA GLN A 132 6.48 -2.58 5.80
C GLN A 132 5.75 -3.90 5.49
N LEU A 133 6.48 -5.01 5.40
CA LEU A 133 5.89 -6.34 5.18
C LEU A 133 4.99 -6.79 6.33
N THR A 134 5.40 -6.53 7.57
CA THR A 134 4.61 -6.84 8.78
C THR A 134 3.30 -6.04 8.80
N ASN A 135 3.32 -4.80 8.34
CA ASN A 135 2.17 -3.91 8.25
C ASN A 135 1.28 -4.15 7.02
N GLY A 136 1.58 -5.17 6.21
CA GLY A 136 0.71 -5.61 5.12
C GLY A 136 1.10 -5.10 3.74
N VAL A 137 2.26 -4.44 3.58
CA VAL A 137 2.83 -4.16 2.26
C VAL A 137 3.18 -5.48 1.59
N ARG A 138 2.81 -5.65 0.31
CA ARG A 138 3.11 -6.87 -0.48
C ARG A 138 3.77 -6.58 -1.80
N GLY A 139 3.99 -5.30 -2.13
CA GLY A 139 4.80 -4.89 -3.26
C GLY A 139 5.91 -3.94 -2.81
N LEU A 140 7.12 -4.15 -3.32
CA LEU A 140 8.30 -3.34 -3.04
C LEU A 140 8.88 -2.80 -4.34
N MET A 141 8.96 -1.49 -4.49
CA MET A 141 9.68 -0.86 -5.61
C MET A 141 11.11 -0.56 -5.16
N LEU A 142 12.07 -1.04 -5.93
CA LEU A 142 13.49 -1.02 -5.57
C LEU A 142 14.33 -0.54 -6.76
N ASP A 143 15.07 0.55 -6.58
CA ASP A 143 16.02 1.02 -7.58
C ASP A 143 17.37 0.35 -7.32
N MET A 144 17.77 -0.52 -8.23
CA MET A 144 18.98 -1.33 -8.11
C MET A 144 20.07 -0.89 -9.09
N TYR A 145 21.27 -0.65 -8.56
CA TYR A 145 22.43 -0.15 -9.32
C TYR A 145 23.65 -1.01 -9.11
N ASP A 146 24.49 -1.15 -10.14
CA ASP A 146 25.89 -1.51 -9.94
C ASP A 146 26.61 -0.38 -9.22
N PHE A 147 27.16 -0.65 -8.04
CA PHE A 147 27.90 0.32 -7.24
C PHE A 147 28.89 -0.39 -6.32
N GLU A 148 30.12 0.12 -6.23
CA GLU A 148 31.20 -0.44 -5.38
C GLU A 148 31.41 -1.96 -5.53
N ASN A 149 31.43 -2.45 -6.76
CA ASN A 149 31.58 -3.87 -7.13
C ASN A 149 30.48 -4.80 -6.54
N ASP A 150 29.33 -4.24 -6.19
CA ASP A 150 28.16 -4.98 -5.73
C ASP A 150 26.88 -4.33 -6.30
N ILE A 151 25.71 -4.86 -5.96
CA ILE A 151 24.42 -4.28 -6.32
C ILE A 151 23.85 -3.58 -5.10
N TRP A 152 23.57 -2.29 -5.26
CA TRP A 152 23.10 -1.41 -4.22
C TRP A 152 21.72 -0.84 -4.50
N LEU A 153 21.04 -0.48 -3.42
CA LEU A 153 19.81 0.32 -3.47
C LEU A 153 20.20 1.80 -3.37
N CYS A 154 19.86 2.55 -4.42
CA CYS A 154 20.21 3.96 -4.53
C CYS A 154 19.00 4.74 -5.03
N HIS A 155 18.63 5.82 -4.36
CA HIS A 155 17.67 6.77 -4.90
C HIS A 155 18.44 7.89 -5.62
N SER A 156 18.67 7.70 -6.91
CA SER A 156 19.68 8.46 -7.65
C SER A 156 19.12 9.02 -8.97
N PHE A 157 19.99 9.57 -9.79
CA PHE A 157 19.65 10.24 -11.04
C PHE A 157 20.66 9.89 -12.15
N ARG A 158 20.23 10.05 -13.43
CA ARG A 158 21.05 9.78 -14.59
C ARG A 158 21.60 8.36 -14.69
N GLY A 159 20.89 7.38 -14.10
CA GLY A 159 21.29 5.97 -14.17
C GLY A 159 22.58 5.62 -13.42
N GLN A 160 23.03 6.45 -12.47
CA GLN A 160 24.24 6.23 -11.69
C GLN A 160 23.97 6.34 -10.21
N CYS A 161 24.58 5.47 -9.40
CA CYS A 161 24.61 5.57 -7.96
C CYS A 161 25.84 6.37 -7.50
N TYR A 162 25.67 7.15 -6.44
CA TYR A 162 26.71 7.96 -5.82
C TYR A 162 26.71 7.74 -4.31
N ASN A 163 27.85 7.97 -3.63
CA ASN A 163 27.93 7.81 -2.16
C ASN A 163 26.86 8.57 -1.41
N PHE A 164 26.43 9.73 -1.91
CA PHE A 164 25.41 10.57 -1.30
C PHE A 164 23.96 10.18 -1.69
N THR A 165 23.77 9.23 -2.61
CA THR A 165 22.46 8.70 -3.00
C THR A 165 22.28 7.23 -2.65
N ALA A 166 23.36 6.55 -2.24
CA ALA A 166 23.36 5.13 -1.87
C ALA A 166 22.73 4.91 -0.49
N PHE A 167 21.90 3.89 -0.36
CA PHE A 167 21.31 3.48 0.92
C PHE A 167 22.01 2.28 1.52
N GLN A 168 21.97 1.13 0.84
CA GLN A 168 22.59 -0.10 1.34
C GLN A 168 22.78 -1.11 0.20
N PRO A 169 23.65 -2.13 0.39
CA PRO A 169 23.68 -3.28 -0.51
C PRO A 169 22.29 -3.92 -0.61
N ALA A 170 21.84 -4.18 -1.83
CA ALA A 170 20.50 -4.71 -2.08
C ALA A 170 20.26 -6.08 -1.41
N ILE A 171 21.34 -6.84 -1.18
CA ILE A 171 21.29 -8.13 -0.50
C ILE A 171 20.65 -8.02 0.90
N ASN A 172 20.83 -6.90 1.60
CA ASN A 172 20.28 -6.72 2.95
C ASN A 172 18.76 -6.70 2.91
N THR A 173 18.18 -5.88 2.05
CA THR A 173 16.71 -5.83 1.85
C THR A 173 16.16 -7.16 1.34
N LEU A 174 16.86 -7.83 0.41
CA LEU A 174 16.41 -9.12 -0.09
C LEU A 174 16.42 -10.21 1.00
N LYS A 175 17.34 -10.14 1.96
CA LYS A 175 17.32 -11.03 3.13
C LYS A 175 16.16 -10.74 4.09
N GLU A 176 15.73 -9.48 4.22
CA GLU A 176 14.50 -9.17 4.96
C GLU A 176 13.28 -9.82 4.30
N VAL A 177 13.20 -9.76 2.97
CA VAL A 177 12.13 -10.42 2.20
C VAL A 177 12.18 -11.95 2.36
N GLU A 178 13.38 -12.54 2.30
CA GLU A 178 13.55 -13.99 2.51
C GLU A 178 13.08 -14.41 3.90
N ALA A 179 13.52 -13.71 4.94
CA ALA A 179 13.13 -13.98 6.31
C ALA A 179 11.61 -13.88 6.50
N PHE A 180 10.97 -12.86 5.90
CA PHE A 180 9.52 -12.72 5.91
C PHE A 180 8.81 -13.90 5.23
N LEU A 181 9.21 -14.28 4.02
CA LEU A 181 8.59 -15.38 3.27
C LEU A 181 8.82 -16.74 3.96
N ALA A 182 9.96 -16.93 4.64
CA ALA A 182 10.24 -18.13 5.41
C ALA A 182 9.33 -18.26 6.64
N GLN A 183 9.05 -17.14 7.32
CA GLN A 183 8.21 -17.09 8.51
C GLN A 183 6.71 -17.09 8.20
N ASN A 184 6.33 -16.65 7.01
CA ASN A 184 4.94 -16.47 6.59
C ASN A 184 4.63 -17.30 5.32
N PRO A 185 4.43 -18.62 5.44
CA PRO A 185 4.35 -19.52 4.29
C PRO A 185 3.12 -19.32 3.40
N SER A 186 2.11 -18.60 3.85
CA SER A 186 0.89 -18.26 3.08
C SER A 186 0.98 -16.93 2.33
N GLU A 187 2.08 -16.18 2.50
CA GLU A 187 2.21 -14.83 1.94
C GLU A 187 2.94 -14.80 0.60
N ILE A 188 2.55 -13.86 -0.24
CA ILE A 188 3.16 -13.57 -1.54
C ILE A 188 3.72 -12.16 -1.52
N VAL A 189 4.92 -11.97 -2.05
CA VAL A 189 5.58 -10.67 -2.19
C VAL A 189 5.90 -10.42 -3.67
N THR A 190 5.75 -9.18 -4.11
CA THR A 190 6.16 -8.71 -5.43
C THR A 190 7.29 -7.71 -5.30
N ILE A 191 8.34 -7.86 -6.09
CA ILE A 191 9.43 -6.89 -6.22
C ILE A 191 9.39 -6.32 -7.64
N ILE A 192 9.35 -5.00 -7.74
CA ILE A 192 9.38 -4.24 -8.99
C ILE A 192 10.69 -3.46 -8.99
N ILE A 193 11.57 -3.77 -9.95
CA ILE A 193 12.92 -3.22 -9.99
C ILE A 193 13.01 -2.13 -11.06
N GLU A 194 13.32 -0.91 -10.62
CA GLU A 194 13.90 0.09 -11.51
C GLU A 194 15.39 -0.26 -11.67
N ASP A 195 15.72 -0.79 -12.84
CA ASP A 195 16.90 -1.63 -13.02
C ASP A 195 18.03 -0.91 -13.76
N TYR A 196 19.09 -0.61 -13.04
CA TYR A 196 20.33 -0.02 -13.53
C TYR A 196 21.53 -0.98 -13.34
N VAL A 197 21.26 -2.28 -13.24
CA VAL A 197 22.30 -3.31 -13.08
C VAL A 197 22.74 -3.77 -14.46
N HIS A 198 23.99 -3.51 -14.79
CA HIS A 198 24.62 -3.91 -16.07
C HIS A 198 25.46 -5.18 -15.95
N THR A 199 25.82 -5.57 -14.70
CA THR A 199 26.57 -6.81 -14.43
C THR A 199 25.81 -8.03 -14.96
N PRO A 200 26.43 -8.83 -15.86
CA PRO A 200 25.79 -10.01 -16.42
C PRO A 200 25.33 -10.99 -15.33
N LYS A 201 24.07 -11.43 -15.41
CA LYS A 201 23.45 -12.29 -14.37
C LYS A 201 23.45 -11.67 -12.98
N GLY A 202 23.63 -10.35 -12.88
CA GLY A 202 23.79 -9.65 -11.60
C GLY A 202 22.58 -9.85 -10.68
N LEU A 203 21.38 -9.62 -11.18
CA LEU A 203 20.16 -9.82 -10.39
C LEU A 203 19.93 -11.29 -10.04
N THR A 204 20.05 -12.21 -10.99
CA THR A 204 19.89 -13.65 -10.72
C THR A 204 20.86 -14.14 -9.64
N ASN A 205 22.12 -13.71 -9.70
CA ASN A 205 23.12 -14.05 -8.69
C ASN A 205 22.78 -13.44 -7.32
N LEU A 206 22.31 -12.19 -7.30
CA LEU A 206 21.89 -11.50 -6.08
C LEU A 206 20.71 -12.23 -5.40
N PHE A 207 19.65 -12.54 -6.16
CA PHE A 207 18.49 -13.26 -5.63
C PHE A 207 18.84 -14.69 -5.19
N THR A 208 19.79 -15.34 -5.87
CA THR A 208 20.32 -16.66 -5.47
C THR A 208 21.04 -16.56 -4.14
N LYS A 209 21.94 -15.58 -3.97
CA LYS A 209 22.66 -15.34 -2.71
C LYS A 209 21.71 -15.00 -1.55
N ALA A 210 20.59 -14.31 -1.85
CA ALA A 210 19.57 -14.03 -0.87
C ALA A 210 18.72 -15.25 -0.48
N GLY A 211 18.80 -16.36 -1.24
CA GLY A 211 17.98 -17.56 -1.01
C GLY A 211 16.54 -17.45 -1.51
N LEU A 212 16.24 -16.47 -2.37
CA LEU A 212 14.89 -16.13 -2.82
C LEU A 212 14.42 -16.92 -4.04
N VAL A 213 15.32 -17.47 -4.85
CA VAL A 213 14.98 -18.18 -6.10
C VAL A 213 14.02 -19.36 -5.85
N LYS A 214 14.07 -19.99 -4.68
CA LYS A 214 13.13 -21.07 -4.29
C LYS A 214 11.66 -20.64 -4.22
N TYR A 215 11.39 -19.34 -4.17
CA TYR A 215 10.04 -18.76 -4.11
C TYR A 215 9.60 -18.13 -5.44
N TRP A 216 10.47 -18.04 -6.46
CA TRP A 216 10.15 -17.33 -7.69
C TRP A 216 8.95 -17.92 -8.41
N PHE A 217 8.08 -17.02 -8.85
CA PHE A 217 7.04 -17.36 -9.79
C PHE A 217 7.65 -17.46 -11.20
N PRO A 218 7.55 -18.62 -11.86
CA PRO A 218 8.19 -18.81 -13.18
C PRO A 218 7.59 -17.89 -14.26
N VAL A 219 8.43 -17.16 -14.95
CA VAL A 219 8.02 -16.24 -16.04
C VAL A 219 7.18 -16.96 -17.10
N ALA A 220 7.51 -18.20 -17.42
CA ALA A 220 6.76 -19.01 -18.38
C ALA A 220 5.29 -19.29 -18.00
N LYS A 221 4.95 -19.13 -16.71
CA LYS A 221 3.58 -19.31 -16.18
C LYS A 221 2.84 -17.98 -16.03
N MET A 222 3.48 -16.83 -16.27
CA MET A 222 2.84 -15.51 -16.16
C MET A 222 1.90 -15.26 -17.34
N PRO A 223 0.63 -14.94 -17.11
CA PRO A 223 -0.30 -14.54 -18.16
C PRO A 223 0.15 -13.25 -18.87
N LYS A 224 0.07 -13.21 -20.20
CA LYS A 224 0.52 -12.08 -21.02
C LYS A 224 -0.61 -11.19 -21.55
N LYS A 225 -1.84 -11.62 -21.34
CA LYS A 225 -3.06 -10.94 -21.77
C LYS A 225 -3.96 -10.72 -20.56
N ASP A 226 -5.11 -10.13 -20.79
CA ASP A 226 -6.18 -10.02 -19.79
C ASP A 226 -6.74 -11.41 -19.43
N GLU A 227 -5.89 -12.21 -18.82
CA GLU A 227 -6.19 -13.58 -18.39
C GLU A 227 -6.07 -13.64 -16.87
N ASP A 228 -6.82 -14.54 -16.26
CA ASP A 228 -6.69 -14.77 -14.83
C ASP A 228 -5.35 -15.42 -14.50
N TRP A 229 -4.69 -14.90 -13.49
CA TRP A 229 -3.52 -15.53 -12.92
C TRP A 229 -3.90 -16.78 -12.12
N PRO A 230 -2.97 -17.66 -11.82
CA PRO A 230 -3.21 -18.71 -10.84
C PRO A 230 -3.79 -18.14 -9.56
N THR A 231 -4.62 -18.93 -8.88
CA THR A 231 -5.13 -18.52 -7.57
C THR A 231 -3.99 -18.34 -6.57
N VAL A 232 -4.17 -17.45 -5.60
CA VAL A 232 -3.18 -17.28 -4.53
C VAL A 232 -2.94 -18.60 -3.80
N THR A 233 -3.98 -19.41 -3.61
CA THR A 233 -3.87 -20.74 -3.01
C THR A 233 -2.94 -21.65 -3.83
N ASP A 234 -3.09 -21.69 -5.16
CA ASP A 234 -2.23 -22.50 -6.03
C ASP A 234 -0.79 -22.00 -6.03
N MET A 235 -0.59 -20.68 -6.03
CA MET A 235 0.73 -20.08 -5.95
C MET A 235 1.46 -20.46 -4.65
N VAL A 236 0.76 -20.39 -3.52
CA VAL A 236 1.27 -20.78 -2.20
C VAL A 236 1.59 -22.27 -2.16
N GLN A 237 0.70 -23.13 -2.62
CA GLN A 237 0.92 -24.58 -2.66
C GLN A 237 2.13 -25.00 -3.51
N GLN A 238 2.39 -24.27 -4.61
CA GLN A 238 3.54 -24.49 -5.48
C GLN A 238 4.80 -23.77 -5.01
N ASN A 239 4.73 -23.05 -3.90
CA ASN A 239 5.79 -22.17 -3.38
C ASN A 239 6.23 -21.05 -4.36
N HIS A 240 5.36 -20.67 -5.30
CA HIS A 240 5.56 -19.58 -6.25
C HIS A 240 5.12 -18.25 -5.61
N ARG A 241 5.83 -17.83 -4.56
CA ARG A 241 5.41 -16.76 -3.64
C ARG A 241 6.18 -15.46 -3.79
N LEU A 242 7.09 -15.40 -4.76
CA LEU A 242 7.84 -14.20 -5.09
C LEU A 242 7.72 -13.89 -6.58
N LEU A 243 7.10 -12.76 -6.91
CA LEU A 243 7.08 -12.19 -8.25
C LEU A 243 8.18 -11.15 -8.36
N VAL A 244 8.96 -11.20 -9.44
CA VAL A 244 10.04 -10.23 -9.68
C VAL A 244 9.90 -9.66 -11.08
N PHE A 245 9.87 -8.34 -11.16
CA PHE A 245 9.77 -7.60 -12.40
C PHE A 245 10.97 -6.66 -12.55
N THR A 246 11.43 -6.48 -13.79
CA THR A 246 12.51 -5.57 -14.15
C THR A 246 12.04 -4.58 -15.23
N SER A 247 12.60 -3.37 -15.21
CA SER A 247 12.39 -2.35 -16.26
C SER A 247 13.20 -2.62 -17.53
N ILE A 248 14.06 -3.65 -17.58
CA ILE A 248 14.95 -3.98 -18.71
C ILE A 248 14.45 -5.22 -19.44
N ALA A 249 13.97 -5.02 -20.68
CA ALA A 249 13.32 -6.07 -21.46
C ALA A 249 14.23 -7.29 -21.77
N SER A 250 15.53 -7.08 -22.01
CA SER A 250 16.47 -8.16 -22.31
C SER A 250 16.65 -9.15 -21.16
N LYS A 251 16.49 -8.70 -19.93
CA LYS A 251 16.65 -9.54 -18.74
C LYS A 251 15.60 -10.65 -18.60
N GLU A 252 14.47 -10.53 -19.28
CA GLU A 252 13.51 -11.63 -19.34
C GLU A 252 14.12 -12.86 -20.02
N GLN A 253 14.85 -12.66 -21.10
CA GLN A 253 15.56 -13.74 -21.77
C GLN A 253 16.87 -14.10 -21.06
N ASP A 254 17.63 -13.08 -20.66
CA ASP A 254 19.00 -13.25 -20.16
C ASP A 254 19.04 -13.77 -18.71
N GLU A 255 18.10 -13.34 -17.87
CA GLU A 255 18.08 -13.62 -16.42
C GLU A 255 16.83 -14.37 -15.95
N GLY A 256 15.80 -14.51 -16.78
CA GLY A 256 14.53 -15.14 -16.38
C GLY A 256 13.69 -14.26 -15.45
N ILE A 257 13.89 -12.92 -15.49
CA ILE A 257 13.13 -11.94 -14.71
C ILE A 257 12.12 -11.27 -15.62
N ALA A 258 10.85 -11.23 -15.22
CA ALA A 258 9.77 -10.73 -16.05
C ALA A 258 9.96 -9.25 -16.42
N TYR A 259 9.85 -8.91 -17.70
CA TYR A 259 9.83 -7.52 -18.14
C TYR A 259 8.50 -6.87 -17.76
N GLN A 260 8.52 -5.86 -16.90
CA GLN A 260 7.36 -5.25 -16.26
C GLN A 260 6.23 -4.95 -17.24
N TRP A 261 6.47 -4.17 -18.27
CA TRP A 261 5.44 -3.70 -19.21
C TRP A 261 4.98 -4.74 -20.24
N ARG A 262 5.45 -5.97 -20.12
CA ARG A 262 4.86 -7.11 -20.83
C ARG A 262 3.61 -7.61 -20.11
N TYR A 263 3.59 -7.52 -18.78
CA TYR A 263 2.57 -8.09 -17.88
C TYR A 263 1.70 -7.04 -17.21
N MET A 264 2.18 -5.79 -17.13
CA MET A 264 1.51 -4.68 -16.46
C MET A 264 1.21 -3.54 -17.43
N VAL A 265 0.09 -2.84 -17.18
CA VAL A 265 -0.10 -1.44 -17.55
C VAL A 265 0.20 -0.59 -16.33
N GLU A 266 0.64 0.66 -16.55
CA GLU A 266 1.09 1.54 -15.49
C GLU A 266 0.76 2.99 -15.85
N ASN A 267 0.21 3.76 -14.90
CA ASN A 267 0.04 5.19 -15.06
C ASN A 267 1.35 5.95 -14.80
N GLU A 268 1.38 7.23 -15.23
CA GLU A 268 2.51 8.12 -14.99
C GLU A 268 2.87 8.15 -13.50
N ALA A 269 4.16 8.28 -13.22
CA ALA A 269 4.70 8.41 -11.87
C ALA A 269 4.96 9.89 -11.53
N GLY A 270 5.26 10.17 -10.28
CA GLY A 270 5.56 11.52 -9.83
C GLY A 270 4.36 12.47 -9.96
N ASP A 271 4.61 13.74 -10.29
CA ASP A 271 3.58 14.77 -10.34
C ASP A 271 2.48 14.47 -11.37
N GLY A 272 2.80 13.75 -12.45
CA GLY A 272 1.83 13.25 -13.41
C GLY A 272 0.87 12.22 -12.81
N GLY A 273 1.35 11.39 -11.91
CA GLY A 273 0.57 10.33 -11.23
C GLY A 273 -0.40 10.85 -10.18
N VAL A 274 -0.15 12.04 -9.62
CA VAL A 274 -1.01 12.66 -8.58
C VAL A 274 -1.90 13.77 -9.12
N GLN A 275 -1.89 14.02 -10.42
CA GLN A 275 -2.69 15.09 -11.04
C GLN A 275 -4.19 14.78 -10.95
N ARG A 276 -4.91 15.51 -10.10
CA ARG A 276 -6.34 15.31 -9.87
C ARG A 276 -7.16 15.33 -11.17
N GLY A 277 -8.04 14.35 -11.30
CA GLY A 277 -8.95 14.23 -12.44
C GLY A 277 -8.30 13.70 -13.73
N SER A 278 -7.01 13.38 -13.71
CA SER A 278 -6.27 12.82 -14.83
C SER A 278 -5.54 11.54 -14.39
N CYS A 279 -5.48 10.55 -15.27
CA CYS A 279 -4.66 9.35 -15.06
C CYS A 279 -4.04 8.99 -16.40
N SER A 280 -2.86 9.56 -16.66
CA SER A 280 -2.14 9.41 -17.91
C SER A 280 -1.32 8.12 -17.94
N ASP A 281 -1.15 7.56 -19.11
CA ASP A 281 -0.28 6.40 -19.31
C ASP A 281 1.19 6.76 -19.05
N ARG A 282 1.94 5.88 -18.40
CA ARG A 282 3.39 5.97 -18.34
C ARG A 282 3.98 5.73 -19.72
N LYS A 283 5.02 6.47 -20.07
CA LYS A 283 5.63 6.43 -21.42
C LYS A 283 6.10 5.04 -21.84
N GLU A 284 6.65 4.27 -20.91
CA GLU A 284 7.14 2.90 -21.15
C GLU A 284 6.03 1.86 -21.14
N SER A 285 4.88 2.21 -20.60
CA SER A 285 3.73 1.33 -20.49
C SER A 285 2.94 1.28 -21.81
N LYS A 286 2.16 0.23 -21.95
CA LYS A 286 1.03 0.23 -22.87
C LYS A 286 -0.07 1.14 -22.33
N PRO A 287 -1.01 1.61 -23.18
CA PRO A 287 -2.18 2.35 -22.69
C PRO A 287 -2.90 1.61 -21.57
N LEU A 288 -3.34 2.33 -20.54
CA LEU A 288 -3.99 1.76 -19.36
C LEU A 288 -5.20 0.88 -19.69
N ASN A 289 -5.95 1.24 -20.74
CA ASN A 289 -7.11 0.46 -21.18
C ASN A 289 -6.74 -0.73 -22.09
N SER A 290 -5.45 -1.01 -22.28
CA SER A 290 -4.99 -2.17 -23.06
C SER A 290 -5.28 -3.48 -22.32
N ARG A 291 -5.87 -4.43 -23.02
CA ARG A 291 -6.09 -5.81 -22.51
C ARG A 291 -4.96 -6.76 -22.88
N SER A 292 -3.80 -6.24 -23.30
CA SER A 292 -2.60 -7.04 -23.58
C SER A 292 -1.71 -7.26 -22.36
N ALA A 293 -2.13 -6.80 -21.19
CA ALA A 293 -1.55 -7.06 -19.88
C ALA A 293 -2.67 -7.38 -18.88
N SER A 294 -2.36 -8.10 -17.85
CA SER A 294 -3.32 -8.64 -16.88
C SER A 294 -3.22 -8.01 -15.49
N ILE A 295 -2.27 -7.10 -15.31
CA ILE A 295 -1.99 -6.38 -14.07
C ILE A 295 -2.00 -4.88 -14.35
N PHE A 296 -2.51 -4.11 -13.37
CA PHE A 296 -2.43 -2.65 -13.36
C PHE A 296 -1.67 -2.18 -12.12
N LEU A 297 -0.54 -1.51 -12.32
CA LEU A 297 0.20 -0.78 -11.30
C LEU A 297 -0.23 0.68 -11.33
N GLN A 298 -0.87 1.14 -10.26
CA GLN A 298 -1.19 2.55 -10.07
C GLN A 298 -0.15 3.21 -9.19
N ASN A 299 0.57 4.18 -9.74
CA ASN A 299 1.45 5.08 -9.02
C ASN A 299 0.62 6.24 -8.45
N TYR A 300 0.80 6.51 -7.17
CA TYR A 300 0.21 7.67 -6.50
C TYR A 300 1.22 8.26 -5.50
N PHE A 301 2.16 8.98 -6.01
CA PHE A 301 3.17 9.69 -5.24
C PHE A 301 3.74 10.87 -6.07
N PRO A 302 4.01 12.05 -5.44
CA PRO A 302 4.62 13.18 -6.13
C PRO A 302 6.11 12.94 -6.40
N SER A 303 6.67 13.68 -7.35
CA SER A 303 8.11 13.66 -7.67
C SER A 303 8.99 14.10 -6.50
N PHE A 304 8.47 15.00 -5.66
CA PHE A 304 9.13 15.45 -4.44
C PHE A 304 8.36 14.96 -3.22
N PRO A 305 8.77 13.85 -2.62
CA PRO A 305 8.09 13.29 -1.46
C PRO A 305 8.25 14.21 -0.24
N VAL A 306 7.13 14.62 0.35
CA VAL A 306 7.10 15.43 1.57
C VAL A 306 6.28 14.70 2.62
N GLU A 307 6.94 14.28 3.69
CA GLU A 307 6.36 13.48 4.76
C GLU A 307 5.06 14.08 5.34
N ASN A 308 5.06 15.40 5.60
CA ASN A 308 3.92 16.08 6.18
C ASN A 308 2.74 16.27 5.20
N GLU A 309 2.99 16.24 3.88
CA GLU A 309 1.93 16.30 2.86
C GLU A 309 1.35 14.91 2.59
N ALA A 310 2.16 13.87 2.72
CA ALA A 310 1.75 12.49 2.42
C ALA A 310 0.52 12.05 3.22
N CYS A 311 0.33 12.54 4.44
CA CYS A 311 -0.86 12.22 5.23
C CYS A 311 -2.16 12.69 4.58
N LYS A 312 -2.15 13.84 3.89
CA LYS A 312 -3.28 14.36 3.12
C LYS A 312 -3.41 13.63 1.78
N GLU A 313 -2.28 13.44 1.10
CA GLU A 313 -2.24 12.76 -0.20
C GLU A 313 -2.78 11.33 -0.09
N ASN A 314 -2.32 10.55 0.87
CA ASN A 314 -2.74 9.15 1.09
C ASN A 314 -4.17 8.99 1.63
N SER A 315 -4.94 10.07 1.76
CA SER A 315 -6.31 10.06 2.30
C SER A 315 -7.37 10.18 1.19
N ALA A 316 -8.30 11.11 1.29
CA ALA A 316 -9.37 11.29 0.31
C ALA A 316 -8.86 11.51 -1.14
N PRO A 317 -7.77 12.29 -1.39
CA PRO A 317 -7.26 12.46 -2.75
C PRO A 317 -6.82 11.16 -3.42
N LEU A 318 -6.20 10.23 -2.68
CA LEU A 318 -5.85 8.90 -3.18
C LEU A 318 -7.10 8.13 -3.61
N ALA A 319 -8.13 8.11 -2.78
CA ALA A 319 -9.39 7.42 -3.09
C ALA A 319 -10.07 7.98 -4.37
N GLU A 320 -10.03 9.31 -4.56
CA GLU A 320 -10.53 9.95 -5.78
C GLU A 320 -9.72 9.54 -7.02
N MET A 321 -8.38 9.46 -6.88
CA MET A 321 -7.50 9.08 -7.98
C MET A 321 -7.64 7.61 -8.36
N VAL A 322 -7.88 6.71 -7.41
CA VAL A 322 -8.22 5.32 -7.72
C VAL A 322 -9.45 5.25 -8.61
N GLY A 323 -10.49 6.01 -8.31
CA GLY A 323 -11.69 6.09 -9.16
C GLY A 323 -11.43 6.68 -10.55
N THR A 324 -10.54 7.67 -10.64
CA THR A 324 -10.13 8.29 -11.91
C THR A 324 -9.34 7.28 -12.77
N CYS A 325 -8.35 6.62 -12.18
CA CYS A 325 -7.52 5.63 -12.87
C CYS A 325 -8.30 4.37 -13.27
N TYR A 326 -9.24 3.92 -12.43
CA TYR A 326 -10.16 2.84 -12.78
C TYR A 326 -10.90 3.11 -14.11
N LYS A 327 -11.45 4.32 -14.27
CA LYS A 327 -12.13 4.71 -15.52
C LYS A 327 -11.16 4.80 -16.70
N ALA A 328 -9.98 5.40 -16.50
CA ALA A 328 -8.95 5.51 -17.55
C ALA A 328 -8.46 4.13 -18.00
N ALA A 329 -8.37 3.17 -17.08
CA ALA A 329 -7.97 1.79 -17.35
C ALA A 329 -9.13 0.93 -17.94
N GLY A 330 -10.21 1.54 -18.42
CA GLY A 330 -11.34 0.81 -18.99
C GLY A 330 -12.04 -0.10 -17.98
N ASN A 331 -12.21 0.39 -16.76
CA ASN A 331 -12.78 -0.30 -15.59
C ASN A 331 -11.94 -1.48 -15.07
N MET A 332 -10.62 -1.42 -15.26
CA MET A 332 -9.69 -2.34 -14.61
C MET A 332 -9.26 -1.77 -13.25
N MET A 333 -9.45 -2.56 -12.19
CA MET A 333 -8.99 -2.19 -10.85
C MET A 333 -7.46 -2.29 -10.75
N PRO A 334 -6.80 -1.33 -10.08
CA PRO A 334 -5.38 -1.49 -9.80
C PRO A 334 -5.11 -2.74 -8.95
N ASN A 335 -4.16 -3.53 -9.40
CA ASN A 335 -3.65 -4.68 -8.64
C ASN A 335 -2.55 -4.28 -7.67
N PHE A 336 -1.81 -3.24 -8.02
CA PHE A 336 -0.79 -2.64 -7.19
C PHE A 336 -1.08 -1.16 -7.01
N LEU A 337 -1.08 -0.69 -5.77
CA LEU A 337 -1.24 0.71 -5.41
C LEU A 337 0.03 1.18 -4.71
N ALA A 338 0.85 1.95 -5.42
CA ALA A 338 2.15 2.41 -4.97
C ALA A 338 2.06 3.82 -4.37
N VAL A 339 2.59 3.99 -3.16
CA VAL A 339 2.57 5.26 -2.41
C VAL A 339 3.90 5.54 -1.71
N ASN A 340 4.14 6.81 -1.40
CA ASN A 340 5.14 7.24 -0.43
C ASN A 340 4.54 7.29 0.98
N PHE A 341 5.38 7.12 2.01
CA PHE A 341 5.00 7.30 3.43
C PHE A 341 3.67 6.63 3.77
N TYR A 342 3.57 5.35 3.46
CA TYR A 342 2.33 4.57 3.51
C TYR A 342 1.62 4.61 4.88
N MET A 343 2.34 4.86 5.97
CA MET A 343 1.80 4.99 7.33
C MET A 343 1.06 6.32 7.54
N ARG A 344 1.32 7.33 6.70
CA ARG A 344 0.77 8.68 6.88
C ARG A 344 -0.61 8.80 6.30
N SER A 345 -1.55 9.25 7.14
CA SER A 345 -2.93 9.54 6.73
C SER A 345 -3.62 10.49 7.71
N ASP A 346 -4.81 10.93 7.33
CA ASP A 346 -5.71 11.67 8.21
C ASP A 346 -6.72 10.75 8.95
N GLY A 347 -6.51 9.44 8.87
CA GLY A 347 -7.37 8.41 9.47
C GLY A 347 -7.12 7.02 8.87
N GLY A 348 -7.88 6.64 7.84
CA GLY A 348 -7.79 5.32 7.20
C GLY A 348 -6.61 5.16 6.23
N GLY A 349 -6.30 6.21 5.48
CA GLY A 349 -5.18 6.26 4.56
C GLY A 349 -5.25 5.25 3.43
N VAL A 350 -4.07 4.87 2.92
CA VAL A 350 -3.93 3.87 1.86
C VAL A 350 -4.50 2.50 2.27
N PHE A 351 -4.46 2.18 3.56
CA PHE A 351 -5.00 0.93 4.08
C PHE A 351 -6.51 0.82 3.85
N ASP A 352 -7.24 1.92 4.10
CA ASP A 352 -8.69 1.98 3.87
C ASP A 352 -9.01 1.83 2.37
N VAL A 353 -8.21 2.47 1.52
CA VAL A 353 -8.39 2.41 0.06
C VAL A 353 -8.18 0.98 -0.43
N VAL A 354 -7.06 0.34 -0.06
CA VAL A 354 -6.74 -1.05 -0.44
C VAL A 354 -7.82 -2.02 0.06
N ASP A 355 -8.26 -1.86 1.31
CA ASP A 355 -9.31 -2.71 1.88
C ASP A 355 -10.63 -2.58 1.12
N ARG A 356 -11.05 -1.37 0.79
CA ARG A 356 -12.27 -1.13 -0.01
C ARG A 356 -12.17 -1.76 -1.39
N MET A 357 -11.03 -1.65 -2.04
CA MET A 357 -10.80 -2.25 -3.35
C MET A 357 -10.86 -3.78 -3.29
N ASN A 358 -10.48 -4.38 -2.16
CA ASN A 358 -10.62 -5.81 -1.91
C ASN A 358 -12.02 -6.21 -1.37
N GLY A 359 -12.98 -5.28 -1.40
CA GLY A 359 -14.34 -5.52 -0.94
C GLY A 359 -14.51 -5.53 0.58
N GLN A 360 -13.57 -4.91 1.30
CA GLN A 360 -13.55 -4.82 2.76
C GLN A 360 -13.85 -3.38 3.19
N THR A 361 -14.64 -3.21 4.24
CA THR A 361 -14.95 -1.89 4.80
C THR A 361 -14.77 -1.93 6.30
N LEU A 362 -13.96 -1.01 6.81
CA LEU A 362 -13.77 -0.81 8.25
C LEU A 362 -14.55 0.41 8.73
N CYS A 363 -15.32 0.24 9.78
CA CYS A 363 -16.03 1.33 10.46
C CYS A 363 -15.73 1.35 11.96
N GLY A 364 -14.47 1.08 12.35
CA GLY A 364 -14.05 1.02 13.75
C GLY A 364 -14.45 -0.26 14.48
N CYS A 365 -14.84 -1.30 13.75
CA CYS A 365 -15.16 -2.60 14.34
C CYS A 365 -13.91 -3.47 14.48
N SER A 366 -13.90 -4.36 15.46
CA SER A 366 -12.78 -5.26 15.78
C SER A 366 -12.49 -6.31 14.68
N THR A 367 -13.44 -6.52 13.76
CA THR A 367 -13.28 -7.41 12.60
C THR A 367 -13.95 -6.81 11.37
N LEU A 368 -13.38 -7.06 10.19
CA LEU A 368 -13.89 -6.58 8.90
C LEU A 368 -15.30 -7.08 8.57
N THR A 369 -15.64 -8.27 9.01
CA THR A 369 -16.97 -8.86 8.82
C THR A 369 -18.05 -8.22 9.68
N ALA A 370 -17.66 -7.48 10.73
CA ALA A 370 -18.60 -6.80 11.62
C ALA A 370 -19.15 -5.48 11.04
N CYS A 371 -18.47 -4.88 10.05
CA CYS A 371 -18.82 -3.60 9.48
C CYS A 371 -19.15 -3.68 7.99
N GLN A 372 -20.42 -3.81 7.67
CA GLN A 372 -20.94 -3.56 6.32
C GLN A 372 -21.78 -2.27 6.33
N VAL A 373 -21.22 -1.18 5.83
CA VAL A 373 -22.00 0.04 5.60
C VAL A 373 -22.67 -0.09 4.23
N ARG A 374 -23.99 -0.29 4.19
CA ARG A 374 -24.76 -0.06 2.98
C ARG A 374 -25.10 1.44 2.95
N HIS A 375 -24.51 2.18 2.04
CA HIS A 375 -25.02 3.48 1.66
C HIS A 375 -26.23 3.25 0.74
N GLU A 376 -27.45 3.42 1.27
CA GLU A 376 -28.62 3.59 0.44
C GLU A 376 -28.50 5.01 -0.16
N GLY A 377 -28.16 5.11 -1.43
CA GLY A 377 -28.28 6.37 -2.19
C GLY A 377 -27.05 6.92 -2.89
N SER A 378 -25.87 6.38 -2.76
CA SER A 378 -24.79 6.62 -3.69
C SER A 378 -24.66 5.42 -4.64
N GLN A 379 -24.51 5.68 -5.92
CA GLN A 379 -24.09 4.65 -6.86
C GLN A 379 -22.66 4.24 -6.46
N ASP A 380 -22.60 3.37 -5.44
CA ASP A 380 -21.36 2.71 -5.08
C ASP A 380 -20.92 1.91 -6.30
N VAL A 381 -19.69 2.18 -6.73
CA VAL A 381 -18.97 1.30 -7.63
C VAL A 381 -18.63 0.02 -6.82
N ALA A 382 -19.66 -0.68 -6.38
CA ALA A 382 -19.58 -2.07 -6.08
C ALA A 382 -19.54 -2.78 -7.43
N VAL A 383 -18.33 -3.03 -7.91
CA VAL A 383 -18.13 -3.92 -9.05
C VAL A 383 -18.78 -5.25 -8.64
N ASP A 384 -19.92 -5.55 -9.22
CA ASP A 384 -20.51 -6.88 -9.13
C ASP A 384 -19.50 -7.89 -9.72
N ARG A 385 -18.73 -8.51 -8.85
CA ARG A 385 -17.74 -9.53 -9.22
C ARG A 385 -18.40 -10.87 -9.57
N ARG A 386 -19.75 -10.94 -9.70
CA ARG A 386 -20.48 -12.17 -10.00
C ARG A 386 -21.03 -12.27 -11.43
N GLY A 387 -20.60 -11.40 -12.32
CA GLY A 387 -21.10 -11.40 -13.69
C GLY A 387 -20.01 -11.19 -14.74
N MET A 388 -19.04 -12.08 -14.81
CA MET A 388 -18.32 -12.45 -16.05
C MET A 388 -17.67 -13.83 -15.85
#